data_c03ddc4d395a617b992afeb3079fdd01
#
_entry.id   c03ddc4d395a617b992afeb3079fdd01
#
_cell.length_a   1.000
_cell.length_b   1.000
_cell.length_c   1.000
_cell.angle_alpha   90.00
_cell.angle_beta   90.00
_cell.angle_gamma   90.00
#
_symmetry.space_group_name_H-M   'P 1'
#
loop_
_entity.id
_entity.type
_entity.pdbx_description
1 polymer ?
#
loop_
_entity_poly.entity_id
_entity_poly.type
_entity_poly.pdbx_seq_one_letter_code
_entity_poly.pdbx_strand_id
1 'polypeptide(L)'
;ALQTDFTETQAGRSGRLFSRDDRAGAAVISSRIGLDQHAIEVNDGFDFWAFVIHELTHGSRVDYLICDEAQFYTAAHIDQLARVVDELQLDVYCFGILTDFRTELFPATRRLVELCDRMELLQVRPRCWCGEPATHNARTVDGRMVTEGSQVVVGDVVGEQGDVAYEVLCRRHHRRRMTAAVGRVTLNPEPLPFE
;
A
#
# COMPACT_ATOMS: atom_id res chain seq x y z
N ALA A 1 -1.07 8.87 4.64
CA ALA A 1 0.27 9.44 4.67
C ALA A 1 0.21 10.97 4.69
N LEU A 2 -0.16 11.66 3.61
CA LEU A 2 -0.11 13.14 3.51
C LEU A 2 -0.95 13.89 4.55
N GLN A 3 -2.13 13.37 4.92
CA GLN A 3 -2.94 13.99 5.97
C GLN A 3 -2.27 13.92 7.35
N THR A 4 -1.58 12.84 7.65
CA THR A 4 -0.82 12.69 8.90
C THR A 4 0.32 13.69 8.93
N ASP A 5 1.10 13.79 7.85
CA ASP A 5 2.18 14.78 7.71
C ASP A 5 1.67 16.21 7.92
N PHE A 6 0.57 16.55 7.27
CA PHE A 6 -0.06 17.86 7.44
C PHE A 6 -0.42 18.13 8.91
N THR A 7 -1.03 17.16 9.59
CA THR A 7 -1.45 17.31 11.00
C THR A 7 -0.23 17.49 11.91
N GLU A 8 0.81 16.69 11.74
CA GLU A 8 2.03 16.76 12.52
C GLU A 8 2.79 18.09 12.29
N THR A 9 2.86 18.53 11.04
CA THR A 9 3.47 19.81 10.68
C THR A 9 2.70 20.98 11.30
N GLN A 10 1.37 20.96 11.30
CA GLN A 10 0.55 21.98 11.97
C GLN A 10 0.78 22.00 13.50
N ALA A 11 1.15 20.87 14.09
CA ALA A 11 1.58 20.78 15.49
C ALA A 11 3.02 21.26 15.73
N GLY A 12 3.70 21.79 14.70
CA GLY A 12 5.07 22.31 14.80
C GLY A 12 6.15 21.21 14.82
N ARG A 13 5.80 20.00 14.40
CA ARG A 13 6.74 18.87 14.29
C ARG A 13 7.35 18.80 12.89
N SER A 14 8.55 18.27 12.78
CA SER A 14 9.29 18.10 11.53
C SER A 14 9.43 16.62 11.19
N GLY A 15 8.99 16.23 10.00
CA GLY A 15 9.03 14.84 9.54
C GLY A 15 9.87 14.59 8.31
N ARG A 16 10.03 13.32 7.99
CA ARG A 16 10.57 12.85 6.72
C ARG A 16 9.63 11.83 6.12
N LEU A 17 9.37 12.00 4.81
CA LEU A 17 8.46 11.15 4.05
C LEU A 17 9.28 10.19 3.20
N PHE A 18 8.87 8.93 3.19
CA PHE A 18 9.50 7.85 2.44
C PHE A 18 8.46 7.13 1.61
N SER A 19 8.83 6.74 0.39
CA SER A 19 8.01 5.92 -0.49
C SER A 19 8.84 4.89 -1.22
N ARG A 20 8.22 3.81 -1.64
CA ARG A 20 8.83 2.78 -2.47
C ARG A 20 7.93 2.46 -3.64
N ASP A 21 8.55 2.23 -4.80
CA ASP A 21 7.86 1.83 -6.04
C ASP A 21 6.75 2.80 -6.46
N ASP A 22 6.93 4.11 -6.20
CA ASP A 22 5.98 5.09 -6.70
C ASP A 22 6.00 5.12 -8.24
N ARG A 23 4.82 4.89 -8.82
CA ARG A 23 4.58 4.86 -10.27
C ARG A 23 4.91 6.17 -10.98
N ALA A 24 5.10 7.25 -10.24
CA ALA A 24 5.40 8.58 -10.77
C ALA A 24 6.87 8.80 -11.14
N GLY A 25 7.77 7.83 -10.88
CA GLY A 25 9.18 7.86 -11.33
C GLY A 25 10.05 8.95 -10.71
N ALA A 26 9.55 9.71 -9.76
CA ALA A 26 10.29 10.63 -8.93
C ALA A 26 9.75 10.46 -7.51
N ALA A 27 10.60 10.35 -6.51
CA ALA A 27 10.29 10.21 -5.09
C ALA A 27 9.21 11.23 -4.59
N VAL A 28 7.96 11.05 -5.00
CA VAL A 28 6.81 11.91 -4.71
C VAL A 28 5.67 11.04 -4.22
N ILE A 29 5.17 11.30 -3.05
CA ILE A 29 3.90 10.73 -2.61
C ILE A 29 2.79 11.56 -3.25
N SER A 30 2.04 10.96 -4.16
CA SER A 30 0.92 11.61 -4.84
C SER A 30 -0.42 11.10 -4.32
N SER A 31 -1.37 12.01 -4.20
CA SER A 31 -2.75 11.69 -3.84
C SER A 31 -3.65 11.81 -5.08
N ARG A 32 -4.62 10.91 -5.21
CA ARG A 32 -5.65 10.99 -6.27
C ARG A 32 -6.47 12.28 -6.27
N ILE A 33 -6.39 13.07 -5.21
CA ILE A 33 -7.02 14.40 -5.08
C ILE A 33 -6.06 15.55 -5.43
N GLY A 34 -4.89 15.27 -6.01
CA GLY A 34 -3.95 16.26 -6.53
C GLY A 34 -3.04 16.89 -5.48
N LEU A 35 -2.79 16.22 -4.36
CA LEU A 35 -1.76 16.64 -3.41
C LEU A 35 -0.50 15.81 -3.68
N ASP A 36 0.61 16.51 -3.93
CA ASP A 36 1.91 15.89 -4.16
C ASP A 36 2.91 16.41 -3.14
N GLN A 37 3.76 15.53 -2.63
CA GLN A 37 4.83 15.89 -1.71
C GLN A 37 6.08 15.06 -1.99
N HIS A 38 7.25 15.72 -1.96
CA HIS A 38 8.52 15.05 -2.12
C HIS A 38 8.74 14.03 -1.01
N ALA A 39 9.14 12.83 -1.40
CA ALA A 39 9.50 11.74 -0.51
C ALA A 39 10.90 11.23 -0.83
N ILE A 40 11.48 10.52 0.10
CA ILE A 40 12.75 9.84 -0.05
C ILE A 40 12.46 8.45 -0.59
N GLU A 41 13.08 8.07 -1.69
CA GLU A 41 12.92 6.75 -2.28
C GLU A 41 13.63 5.68 -1.43
N VAL A 42 12.90 4.63 -1.10
CA VAL A 42 13.41 3.47 -0.36
C VAL A 42 13.66 2.32 -1.32
N ASN A 43 14.92 1.97 -1.53
CA ASN A 43 15.34 0.75 -2.24
C ASN A 43 15.79 -0.33 -1.24
N ASP A 44 16.11 -1.53 -1.71
CA ASP A 44 16.49 -2.66 -0.84
C ASP A 44 17.72 -2.40 0.02
N GLY A 45 18.62 -1.54 -0.43
CA GLY A 45 19.84 -1.16 0.29
C GLY A 45 19.69 0.08 1.18
N PHE A 46 18.49 0.66 1.28
CA PHE A 46 18.27 1.84 2.10
C PHE A 46 18.47 1.53 3.59
N ASP A 47 19.15 2.41 4.30
CA ASP A 47 19.41 2.28 5.74
C ASP A 47 18.73 3.42 6.49
N PHE A 48 17.56 3.13 7.09
CA PHE A 48 16.80 4.10 7.87
C PHE A 48 17.56 4.59 9.09
N TRP A 49 18.28 3.70 9.75
CA TRP A 49 19.06 4.08 10.93
C TRP A 49 20.16 5.06 10.57
N ALA A 50 21.00 4.71 9.59
CA ALA A 50 22.08 5.58 9.14
C ALA A 50 21.56 6.92 8.63
N PHE A 51 20.44 6.92 7.90
CA PHE A 51 19.80 8.14 7.40
C PHE A 51 19.38 9.06 8.56
N VAL A 52 18.65 8.55 9.55
CA VAL A 52 18.16 9.37 10.67
C VAL A 52 19.32 9.89 11.51
N ILE A 53 20.32 9.07 11.81
CA ILE A 53 21.52 9.51 12.54
C ILE A 53 22.25 10.62 11.76
N HIS A 54 22.36 10.50 10.44
CA HIS A 54 22.96 11.54 9.60
C HIS A 54 22.18 12.86 9.72
N GLU A 55 20.86 12.83 9.59
CA GLU A 55 20.01 14.02 9.72
C GLU A 55 20.20 14.71 11.07
N LEU A 56 20.10 13.96 12.17
CA LEU A 56 20.21 14.50 13.53
C LEU A 56 21.60 15.05 13.81
N THR A 57 22.66 14.40 13.36
CA THR A 57 24.04 14.84 13.57
C THR A 57 24.43 16.07 12.74
N HIS A 58 23.71 16.32 11.63
CA HIS A 58 23.90 17.52 10.82
C HIS A 58 22.95 18.67 11.18
N GLY A 59 22.28 18.56 12.33
CA GLY A 59 21.48 19.64 12.90
C GLY A 59 20.04 19.71 12.35
N SER A 60 19.59 18.71 11.58
CA SER A 60 18.19 18.62 11.19
C SER A 60 17.34 18.22 12.38
N ARG A 61 16.18 18.86 12.53
CA ARG A 61 15.16 18.40 13.44
C ARG A 61 14.33 17.32 12.76
N VAL A 62 14.20 16.16 13.38
CA VAL A 62 13.34 15.06 12.95
C VAL A 62 12.53 14.61 14.16
N ASP A 63 11.22 14.70 14.08
CA ASP A 63 10.30 14.30 15.14
C ASP A 63 9.50 13.03 14.74
N TYR A 64 9.32 12.79 13.43
CA TYR A 64 8.59 11.63 12.94
C TYR A 64 9.03 11.20 11.53
N LEU A 65 8.73 9.95 11.19
CA LEU A 65 8.89 9.38 9.85
C LEU A 65 7.53 8.92 9.33
N ILE A 66 7.25 9.18 8.06
CA ILE A 66 6.10 8.63 7.35
C ILE A 66 6.58 7.74 6.22
N CYS A 67 6.20 6.48 6.26
CA CYS A 67 6.58 5.44 5.33
C CYS A 67 5.35 5.03 4.52
N ASP A 68 5.27 5.45 3.27
CA ASP A 68 4.18 5.06 2.37
C ASP A 68 4.55 3.83 1.56
N GLU A 69 3.54 3.07 1.10
CA GLU A 69 3.70 1.77 0.43
C GLU A 69 4.61 0.80 1.18
N ALA A 70 4.54 0.85 2.54
CA ALA A 70 5.44 0.14 3.43
C ALA A 70 5.40 -1.39 3.28
N GLN A 71 4.36 -1.96 2.66
CA GLN A 71 4.30 -3.39 2.35
C GLN A 71 5.42 -3.85 1.41
N PHE A 72 5.98 -2.93 0.61
CA PHE A 72 7.08 -3.23 -0.31
C PHE A 72 8.47 -3.11 0.31
N TYR A 73 8.56 -2.70 1.56
CA TYR A 73 9.83 -2.65 2.29
C TYR A 73 10.34 -4.06 2.59
N THR A 74 11.57 -4.17 3.07
CA THR A 74 12.10 -5.43 3.58
C THR A 74 11.80 -5.59 5.07
N ALA A 75 11.82 -6.81 5.61
CA ALA A 75 11.71 -7.03 7.04
C ALA A 75 12.84 -6.31 7.82
N ALA A 76 14.05 -6.24 7.24
CA ALA A 76 15.16 -5.50 7.84
C ALA A 76 14.90 -3.99 7.95
N HIS A 77 14.21 -3.40 6.97
CA HIS A 77 13.79 -1.98 7.07
C HIS A 77 12.83 -1.78 8.25
N ILE A 78 11.90 -2.73 8.47
CA ILE A 78 10.96 -2.63 9.59
C ILE A 78 11.67 -2.77 10.94
N ASP A 79 12.67 -3.66 11.04
CA ASP A 79 13.50 -3.76 12.24
C ASP A 79 14.28 -2.47 12.53
N GLN A 80 14.80 -1.81 11.48
CA GLN A 80 15.46 -0.50 11.62
C GLN A 80 14.48 0.59 12.07
N LEU A 81 13.27 0.62 11.53
CA LEU A 81 12.23 1.57 11.93
C LEU A 81 11.82 1.37 13.40
N ALA A 82 11.63 0.13 13.84
CA ALA A 82 11.37 -0.18 15.24
C ALA A 82 12.53 0.32 16.15
N ARG A 83 13.78 0.09 15.73
CA ARG A 83 14.96 0.61 16.43
C ARG A 83 14.97 2.14 16.52
N VAL A 84 14.55 2.85 15.46
CA VAL A 84 14.43 4.32 15.46
C VAL A 84 13.40 4.77 16.50
N VAL A 85 12.27 4.08 16.63
CA VAL A 85 11.28 4.36 17.69
C VAL A 85 11.89 4.15 19.06
N ASP A 86 12.49 2.98 19.30
CA ASP A 86 12.95 2.57 20.62
C ASP A 86 14.14 3.40 21.14
N GLU A 87 15.13 3.67 20.27
CA GLU A 87 16.38 4.29 20.68
C GLU A 87 16.42 5.81 20.49
N LEU A 88 15.68 6.33 19.50
CA LEU A 88 15.66 7.77 19.19
C LEU A 88 14.35 8.45 19.60
N GLN A 89 13.36 7.68 20.02
CA GLN A 89 12.04 8.18 20.45
C GLN A 89 11.33 9.03 19.37
N LEU A 90 11.47 8.63 18.10
CA LEU A 90 10.76 9.24 16.98
C LEU A 90 9.48 8.45 16.72
N ASP A 91 8.42 9.14 16.31
CA ASP A 91 7.22 8.47 15.86
C ASP A 91 7.40 7.94 14.43
N VAL A 92 6.94 6.72 14.17
CA VAL A 92 6.98 6.12 12.84
C VAL A 92 5.58 5.70 12.41
N TYR A 93 5.12 6.25 11.29
CA TYR A 93 3.82 5.97 10.68
C TYR A 93 4.02 5.19 9.39
N CYS A 94 3.61 3.93 9.36
CA CYS A 94 3.69 3.09 8.17
C CYS A 94 2.30 2.93 7.55
N PHE A 95 2.17 3.28 6.29
CA PHE A 95 0.95 3.15 5.49
C PHE A 95 1.14 2.08 4.43
N GLY A 96 0.12 1.27 4.20
CA GLY A 96 0.20 0.22 3.20
C GLY A 96 -0.98 -0.74 3.25
N ILE A 97 -0.92 -1.76 2.40
CA ILE A 97 -1.89 -2.84 2.36
C ILE A 97 -1.38 -4.07 3.12
N LEU A 98 -2.31 -4.83 3.71
CA LEU A 98 -1.93 -5.99 4.52
C LEU A 98 -1.52 -7.19 3.65
N THR A 99 -2.37 -7.54 2.67
CA THR A 99 -2.23 -8.77 1.91
C THR A 99 -2.17 -8.50 0.42
N ASP A 100 -1.51 -9.40 -0.29
CA ASP A 100 -1.48 -9.42 -1.75
C ASP A 100 -2.79 -9.99 -2.33
N PHE A 101 -2.82 -10.18 -3.64
CA PHE A 101 -3.96 -10.74 -4.39
C PHE A 101 -4.25 -12.21 -4.08
N ARG A 102 -3.28 -12.94 -3.46
CA ARG A 102 -3.41 -14.33 -3.01
C ARG A 102 -3.90 -14.44 -1.56
N THR A 103 -4.13 -13.29 -0.91
CA THR A 103 -4.47 -13.17 0.52
C THR A 103 -3.31 -13.50 1.48
N GLU A 104 -2.08 -13.44 1.00
CA GLU A 104 -0.89 -13.63 1.82
C GLU A 104 -0.32 -12.28 2.28
N LEU A 105 0.15 -12.22 3.52
CA LEU A 105 0.83 -11.02 4.03
C LEU A 105 2.12 -10.78 3.24
N PHE A 106 2.38 -9.51 2.93
CA PHE A 106 3.71 -9.14 2.47
C PHE A 106 4.74 -9.36 3.58
N PRO A 107 6.01 -9.68 3.25
CA PRO A 107 7.05 -9.89 4.27
C PRO A 107 7.21 -8.70 5.23
N ALA A 108 7.23 -7.48 4.70
CA ALA A 108 7.30 -6.28 5.53
C ALA A 108 6.03 -6.08 6.38
N THR A 109 4.84 -6.30 5.81
CA THR A 109 3.60 -6.19 6.56
C THR A 109 3.53 -7.20 7.70
N ARG A 110 3.98 -8.44 7.49
CA ARG A 110 4.09 -9.42 8.56
C ARG A 110 4.96 -8.88 9.70
N ARG A 111 6.13 -8.32 9.35
CA ARG A 111 7.05 -7.78 10.36
C ARG A 111 6.48 -6.55 11.05
N LEU A 112 5.76 -5.68 10.33
CA LEU A 112 5.04 -4.54 10.92
C LEU A 112 4.01 -5.01 11.95
N VAL A 113 3.19 -6.01 11.63
CA VAL A 113 2.18 -6.56 12.57
C VAL A 113 2.84 -7.16 13.82
N GLU A 114 4.04 -7.75 13.68
CA GLU A 114 4.78 -8.33 14.81
C GLU A 114 5.35 -7.25 15.76
N LEU A 115 5.68 -6.06 15.24
CA LEU A 115 6.42 -5.03 16.00
C LEU A 115 5.62 -3.76 16.32
N CYS A 116 4.49 -3.52 15.65
CA CYS A 116 3.78 -2.25 15.83
C CYS A 116 3.13 -2.12 17.23
N ASP A 117 3.23 -0.94 17.82
CA ASP A 117 2.49 -0.60 19.04
C ASP A 117 1.00 -0.42 18.79
N ARG A 118 0.65 0.02 17.56
CA ARG A 118 -0.73 0.31 17.18
C ARG A 118 -0.98 0.05 15.71
N MET A 119 -2.09 -0.59 15.41
CA MET A 119 -2.56 -0.81 14.05
C MET A 119 -3.97 -0.28 13.88
N GLU A 120 -4.20 0.50 12.82
CA GLU A 120 -5.49 1.09 12.51
C GLU A 120 -5.90 0.82 11.07
N LEU A 121 -7.17 0.53 10.88
CA LEU A 121 -7.76 0.52 9.55
C LEU A 121 -8.21 1.93 9.18
N LEU A 122 -7.82 2.39 7.99
CA LEU A 122 -8.24 3.69 7.50
C LEU A 122 -9.77 3.78 7.42
N GLN A 123 -10.33 4.94 7.74
CA GLN A 123 -11.77 5.16 7.81
C GLN A 123 -12.46 5.01 6.45
N VAL A 124 -11.79 5.41 5.36
CA VAL A 124 -12.31 5.26 3.99
C VAL A 124 -12.14 3.82 3.57
N ARG A 125 -13.25 3.09 3.50
CA ARG A 125 -13.28 1.69 3.08
C ARG A 125 -13.72 1.59 1.63
N PRO A 126 -12.91 0.98 0.76
CA PRO A 126 -13.34 0.69 -0.60
C PRO A 126 -14.54 -0.27 -0.59
N ARG A 127 -15.35 -0.23 -1.63
CA ARG A 127 -16.48 -1.13 -1.78
C ARG A 127 -16.25 -2.12 -2.91
N CYS A 128 -16.68 -3.34 -2.68
CA CYS A 128 -16.82 -4.35 -3.72
C CYS A 128 -17.93 -3.92 -4.70
N TRP A 129 -17.90 -4.41 -5.92
CA TRP A 129 -18.92 -4.14 -6.91
C TRP A 129 -20.34 -4.50 -6.46
N CYS A 130 -20.51 -5.38 -5.48
CA CYS A 130 -21.81 -5.71 -4.88
C CYS A 130 -22.26 -4.75 -3.76
N GLY A 131 -21.47 -3.69 -3.46
CA GLY A 131 -21.77 -2.73 -2.42
C GLY A 131 -21.22 -3.08 -1.02
N GLU A 132 -20.84 -4.32 -0.77
CA GLU A 132 -20.25 -4.74 0.51
C GLU A 132 -18.84 -4.15 0.72
N PRO A 133 -18.37 -4.00 1.97
CA PRO A 133 -17.00 -3.59 2.23
C PRO A 133 -15.99 -4.50 1.52
N ALA A 134 -15.05 -3.92 0.78
CA ALA A 134 -13.97 -4.64 0.12
C ALA A 134 -12.76 -4.74 1.06
N THR A 135 -12.27 -5.97 1.24
CA THR A 135 -11.18 -6.29 2.18
C THR A 135 -10.06 -7.10 1.53
N HIS A 136 -10.22 -7.46 0.27
CA HIS A 136 -9.29 -8.34 -0.44
C HIS A 136 -8.89 -7.71 -1.77
N ASN A 137 -7.59 -7.72 -2.04
CA ASN A 137 -7.05 -7.32 -3.32
C ASN A 137 -7.16 -8.49 -4.30
N ALA A 138 -7.55 -8.22 -5.53
CA ALA A 138 -7.60 -9.18 -6.62
C ALA A 138 -6.79 -8.63 -7.79
N ARG A 139 -5.90 -9.44 -8.34
CA ARG A 139 -5.25 -9.16 -9.63
C ARG A 139 -6.11 -9.78 -10.72
N THR A 140 -6.34 -9.04 -11.79
CA THR A 140 -7.11 -9.53 -12.94
C THR A 140 -6.28 -9.44 -14.20
N VAL A 141 -6.52 -10.38 -15.10
CA VAL A 141 -6.03 -10.35 -16.49
C VAL A 141 -7.27 -10.49 -17.37
N ASP A 142 -7.49 -9.54 -18.26
CA ASP A 142 -8.69 -9.46 -19.09
C ASP A 142 -10.01 -9.60 -18.30
N GLY A 143 -10.04 -8.95 -17.13
CA GLY A 143 -11.18 -8.97 -16.22
C GLY A 143 -11.40 -10.27 -15.44
N ARG A 144 -10.54 -11.27 -15.59
CA ARG A 144 -10.59 -12.53 -14.85
C ARG A 144 -9.55 -12.54 -13.74
N MET A 145 -9.96 -12.97 -12.56
CA MET A 145 -9.07 -13.05 -11.40
C MET A 145 -7.99 -14.12 -11.60
N VAL A 146 -6.73 -13.74 -11.37
CA VAL A 146 -5.59 -14.65 -11.30
C VAL A 146 -5.23 -14.94 -9.85
N THR A 147 -4.73 -16.14 -9.57
CA THR A 147 -4.41 -16.64 -8.22
C THR A 147 -2.97 -17.06 -8.07
N GLU A 148 -2.19 -17.00 -9.15
CA GLU A 148 -0.78 -17.40 -9.19
C GLU A 148 0.07 -16.26 -9.78
N GLY A 149 1.36 -16.32 -9.55
CA GLY A 149 2.32 -15.35 -10.06
C GLY A 149 3.07 -14.60 -8.96
N SER A 150 4.00 -13.73 -9.36
CA SER A 150 4.79 -12.90 -8.45
C SER A 150 3.89 -12.00 -7.59
N GLN A 151 4.27 -11.82 -6.33
CA GLN A 151 3.57 -10.94 -5.39
C GLN A 151 3.53 -9.49 -5.88
N VAL A 152 4.64 -9.03 -6.44
CA VAL A 152 4.78 -7.70 -7.03
C VAL A 152 4.94 -7.84 -8.53
N VAL A 153 4.13 -7.14 -9.30
CA VAL A 153 4.33 -6.89 -10.73
C VAL A 153 4.51 -5.39 -10.88
N VAL A 154 5.71 -4.97 -11.20
CA VAL A 154 6.05 -3.57 -11.42
C VAL A 154 5.54 -3.16 -12.80
N GLY A 155 4.68 -2.16 -12.83
CA GLY A 155 4.28 -1.47 -14.04
C GLY A 155 3.10 -2.09 -14.78
N ASP A 156 2.44 -1.24 -15.55
CA ASP A 156 1.52 -1.63 -16.62
C ASP A 156 2.36 -2.31 -17.71
N VAL A 157 2.61 -3.60 -17.56
CA VAL A 157 3.16 -4.39 -18.65
C VAL A 157 2.03 -4.58 -19.67
N VAL A 158 1.86 -3.59 -20.52
CA VAL A 158 1.18 -3.76 -21.81
C VAL A 158 2.13 -4.61 -22.65
N GLY A 159 2.06 -5.89 -22.45
CA GLY A 159 2.89 -6.90 -23.15
C GLY A 159 2.07 -8.17 -23.23
N GLU A 160 2.51 -9.14 -23.97
CA GLU A 160 1.88 -10.41 -24.39
C GLU A 160 0.99 -11.19 -23.40
N GLN A 161 0.66 -10.64 -22.20
CA GLN A 161 -0.09 -11.28 -21.11
C GLN A 161 -1.48 -10.69 -20.82
N GLY A 162 -2.03 -9.85 -21.71
CA GLY A 162 -3.36 -9.24 -21.53
C GLY A 162 -3.36 -7.98 -20.63
N ASP A 163 -4.55 -7.39 -20.43
CA ASP A 163 -4.76 -6.20 -19.61
C ASP A 163 -4.72 -6.56 -18.11
N VAL A 164 -3.61 -6.23 -17.44
CA VAL A 164 -3.43 -6.48 -16.01
C VAL A 164 -4.04 -5.33 -15.22
N ALA A 165 -5.01 -5.63 -14.38
CA ALA A 165 -5.65 -4.65 -13.51
C ALA A 165 -5.77 -5.18 -12.06
N TYR A 166 -6.08 -4.27 -11.14
CA TYR A 166 -6.33 -4.60 -9.74
C TYR A 166 -7.73 -4.16 -9.34
N GLU A 167 -8.44 -5.03 -8.65
CA GLU A 167 -9.77 -4.80 -8.12
C GLU A 167 -9.82 -5.13 -6.63
N VAL A 168 -10.64 -4.40 -5.87
CA VAL A 168 -10.87 -4.70 -4.46
C VAL A 168 -12.22 -5.40 -4.30
N LEU A 169 -12.22 -6.54 -3.62
CA LEU A 169 -13.39 -7.41 -3.48
C LEU A 169 -13.74 -7.68 -2.01
N CYS A 170 -15.01 -7.95 -1.74
CA CYS A 170 -15.37 -8.56 -0.48
C CYS A 170 -14.88 -10.02 -0.45
N ARG A 171 -14.64 -10.57 0.75
CA ARG A 171 -14.13 -11.94 0.92
C ARG A 171 -14.91 -12.99 0.13
N ARG A 172 -16.24 -12.85 0.07
CA ARG A 172 -17.11 -13.80 -0.66
C ARG A 172 -16.81 -13.82 -2.15
N HIS A 173 -16.69 -12.63 -2.78
CA HIS A 173 -16.43 -12.53 -4.21
C HIS A 173 -14.99 -12.86 -4.55
N HIS A 174 -14.03 -12.47 -3.73
CA HIS A 174 -12.64 -12.90 -3.87
C HIS A 174 -12.54 -14.44 -3.87
N ARG A 175 -13.11 -15.12 -2.86
CA ARG A 175 -13.08 -16.59 -2.77
C ARG A 175 -13.77 -17.30 -3.94
N ARG A 176 -14.81 -16.68 -4.51
CA ARG A 176 -15.52 -17.17 -5.68
C ARG A 176 -14.92 -16.74 -7.01
N ARG A 177 -13.82 -15.95 -7.00
CA ARG A 177 -13.17 -15.38 -8.17
C ARG A 177 -14.13 -14.57 -9.05
N MET A 178 -15.09 -13.89 -8.44
CA MET A 178 -16.11 -13.09 -9.10
C MET A 178 -15.70 -11.62 -9.12
N THR A 179 -15.05 -11.22 -10.20
CA THR A 179 -14.72 -9.81 -10.50
C THR A 179 -15.98 -9.04 -10.94
N ALA A 180 -15.90 -7.71 -11.03
CA ALA A 180 -16.99 -6.91 -11.58
C ALA A 180 -17.34 -7.31 -13.01
N ALA A 181 -16.33 -7.64 -13.83
CA ALA A 181 -16.53 -8.09 -15.22
C ALA A 181 -17.33 -9.41 -15.26
N VAL A 182 -16.90 -10.41 -14.48
CA VAL A 182 -17.59 -11.71 -14.40
C VAL A 182 -18.98 -11.55 -13.79
N GLY A 183 -19.15 -10.72 -12.75
CA GLY A 183 -20.44 -10.48 -12.10
C GLY A 183 -21.47 -9.85 -13.03
N ARG A 184 -21.07 -8.91 -13.90
CA ARG A 184 -21.97 -8.29 -14.87
C ARG A 184 -22.51 -9.29 -15.91
N VAL A 185 -21.65 -10.20 -16.37
CA VAL A 185 -22.05 -11.24 -17.32
C VAL A 185 -23.04 -12.22 -16.69
N THR A 186 -22.83 -12.61 -15.42
CA THR A 186 -23.70 -13.57 -14.74
C THR A 186 -25.01 -12.97 -14.21
N LEU A 187 -25.06 -11.64 -14.03
CA LEU A 187 -26.26 -10.92 -13.58
C LEU A 187 -27.09 -10.33 -14.71
N ASN A 188 -26.64 -10.45 -15.95
CA ASN A 188 -27.41 -10.09 -17.12
C ASN A 188 -28.02 -11.38 -17.73
N PRO A 189 -29.20 -11.86 -17.26
CA PRO A 189 -29.82 -13.00 -17.86
C PRO A 189 -30.15 -12.63 -19.32
N GLU A 190 -29.78 -13.49 -20.27
CA GLU A 190 -30.31 -13.38 -21.62
C GLU A 190 -31.83 -13.20 -21.50
N PRO A 191 -32.41 -12.20 -22.20
CA PRO A 191 -33.86 -12.10 -22.22
C PRO A 191 -34.40 -13.44 -22.70
N LEU A 192 -35.26 -14.06 -21.89
CA LEU A 192 -35.92 -15.29 -22.26
C LEU A 192 -36.62 -15.02 -23.59
N PRO A 193 -36.43 -15.85 -24.62
CA PRO A 193 -37.15 -15.71 -25.86
C PRO A 193 -38.63 -16.01 -25.58
N PHE A 194 -39.41 -14.96 -25.35
CA PHE A 194 -40.86 -15.06 -25.42
C PHE A 194 -41.22 -14.90 -26.87
N GLU A 195 -41.53 -15.99 -27.55
CA GLU A 195 -42.39 -15.98 -28.72
C GLU A 195 -43.87 -15.89 -28.31
#